data_048313015d4a1cad8b16184ecce639eb
#
_entry.id   048313015d4a1cad8b16184ecce639eb
#
_cell.length_a   1.000
_cell.length_b   1.000
_cell.length_c   1.000
_cell.angle_alpha   90.00
_cell.angle_beta   90.00
_cell.angle_gamma   90.00
#
_symmetry.space_group_name_H-M   'P 1'
#
loop_
_entity.id
_entity.type
_entity.pdbx_description
1 polymer ?
#
loop_
_entity_poly.entity_id
_entity_poly.type
_entity_poly.pdbx_seq_one_letter_code
_entity_poly.pdbx_strand_id
1 'polypeptide(L)'
;MTAARVPRGLPAGIVTGVDLGFRGELVEFYHRYRHGYPAAVIDVLADLFGLNDRDVAVDLGCGTGQLTLALAGRVRAVLGVDPEPDMLRRARQAADEAGTGNVSWMLGADTDMPAVVRLLGGGSVALVSTAQALHWMRHEELFGACIPLVRAGGGVAVVTNGTPLWLQDTDWSRALRGFLERWRGVKLTYACGTDEQSQREYQRALAAAGFEVVSAAVDYVADLDLDQVAGGVLSAMGADHLPAADQRAAFADQLGQALGGDGRFREQVHVAIVAGRLGLT
;
A
#
# COMPACT_ATOMS: atom_id res chain seq x y z
N MET A 1 -19.23 12.62 15.74
CA MET A 1 -18.23 11.64 16.23
C MET A 1 -16.97 11.83 15.41
N THR A 2 -15.88 12.11 16.09
CA THR A 2 -14.62 12.70 15.60
C THR A 2 -13.86 11.69 14.78
N ALA A 3 -13.40 12.08 13.58
CA ALA A 3 -12.41 11.32 12.81
C ALA A 3 -11.21 11.01 13.71
N ALA A 4 -10.81 9.74 13.77
CA ALA A 4 -9.62 9.34 14.49
C ALA A 4 -8.40 10.01 13.84
N ARG A 5 -7.97 11.13 14.43
CA ARG A 5 -6.63 11.67 14.20
C ARG A 5 -5.64 10.68 14.80
N VAL A 6 -4.71 10.19 13.99
CA VAL A 6 -3.49 9.56 14.51
C VAL A 6 -2.90 10.50 15.56
N PRO A 7 -2.70 10.07 16.80
CA PRO A 7 -2.16 10.93 17.84
C PRO A 7 -0.74 11.36 17.48
N ARG A 8 -0.50 12.65 17.30
CA ARG A 8 0.84 13.21 17.30
C ARG A 8 1.40 13.08 18.72
N GLY A 9 2.38 12.19 18.90
CA GLY A 9 3.14 12.10 20.15
C GLY A 9 2.92 10.80 20.93
N LEU A 10 3.47 9.68 20.43
CA LEU A 10 3.76 8.53 21.28
C LEU A 10 5.21 8.60 21.74
N PRO A 11 5.52 8.34 23.02
CA PRO A 11 6.90 8.31 23.52
C PRO A 11 7.66 7.14 22.89
N ALA A 12 8.97 7.33 22.67
CA ALA A 12 9.90 6.30 22.19
C ALA A 12 9.98 5.14 23.22
N GLY A 13 9.15 4.16 23.06
CA GLY A 13 9.15 2.89 23.76
C GLY A 13 8.66 1.83 22.78
N ILE A 14 9.20 0.65 22.84
CA ILE A 14 8.87 -0.50 22.01
C ILE A 14 7.36 -0.54 21.78
N VAL A 15 6.91 -0.05 20.61
CA VAL A 15 5.49 -0.07 20.23
C VAL A 15 5.21 -1.46 19.64
N THR A 16 4.98 -2.41 20.52
CA THR A 16 4.29 -3.64 20.17
C THR A 16 2.82 -3.27 19.94
N GLY A 17 2.40 -3.20 18.67
CA GLY A 17 1.01 -3.12 18.27
C GLY A 17 0.48 -1.72 17.95
N VAL A 18 0.85 -1.16 16.78
CA VAL A 18 0.01 -0.17 16.11
C VAL A 18 -1.19 -0.94 15.55
N ASP A 19 -2.36 -0.85 16.18
CA ASP A 19 -3.61 -1.39 15.65
C ASP A 19 -4.17 -0.39 14.63
N LEU A 20 -3.96 -0.66 13.34
CA LEU A 20 -4.53 0.12 12.23
C LEU A 20 -5.94 -0.37 11.86
N GLY A 21 -6.42 -1.40 12.55
CA GLY A 21 -7.75 -1.98 12.35
C GLY A 21 -7.84 -2.98 11.19
N PHE A 22 -6.72 -3.43 10.63
CA PHE A 22 -6.69 -4.46 9.59
C PHE A 22 -6.67 -5.85 10.22
N ARG A 23 -7.83 -6.33 10.66
CA ARG A 23 -7.99 -7.61 11.34
C ARG A 23 -9.21 -8.39 10.85
N GLY A 24 -9.18 -9.70 11.07
CA GLY A 24 -10.30 -10.60 10.78
C GLY A 24 -10.70 -10.58 9.31
N GLU A 25 -12.01 -10.51 9.04
CA GLU A 25 -12.56 -10.56 7.68
C GLU A 25 -12.12 -9.39 6.78
N LEU A 26 -11.77 -8.23 7.36
CA LEU A 26 -11.28 -7.10 6.58
C LEU A 26 -10.03 -7.45 5.79
N VAL A 27 -9.16 -8.29 6.35
CA VAL A 27 -7.94 -8.77 5.69
C VAL A 27 -8.26 -9.60 4.44
N GLU A 28 -9.32 -10.42 4.50
CA GLU A 28 -9.77 -11.20 3.34
C GLU A 28 -10.37 -10.28 2.25
N PHE A 29 -11.17 -9.28 2.62
CA PHE A 29 -11.63 -8.27 1.66
C PHE A 29 -10.45 -7.53 1.04
N TYR A 30 -9.48 -7.13 1.84
CA TYR A 30 -8.28 -6.45 1.36
C TYR A 30 -7.53 -7.33 0.35
N HIS A 31 -7.24 -8.57 0.71
CA HIS A 31 -6.52 -9.49 -0.16
C HIS A 31 -7.23 -9.76 -1.49
N ARG A 32 -8.55 -9.96 -1.44
CA ARG A 32 -9.35 -10.34 -2.61
C ARG A 32 -9.63 -9.18 -3.56
N TYR A 33 -9.88 -7.98 -3.03
CA TYR A 33 -10.43 -6.88 -3.81
C TYR A 33 -9.49 -5.70 -4.04
N ARG A 34 -8.33 -5.66 -3.36
CA ARG A 34 -7.32 -4.65 -3.68
C ARG A 34 -6.53 -5.08 -4.90
N HIS A 35 -6.35 -4.15 -5.83
CA HIS A 35 -5.52 -4.38 -7.00
C HIS A 35 -4.11 -4.80 -6.60
N GLY A 36 -3.57 -5.82 -7.28
CA GLY A 36 -2.16 -6.10 -7.31
C GLY A 36 -1.39 -5.09 -8.18
N TYR A 37 -0.12 -5.34 -8.38
CA TYR A 37 0.73 -4.48 -9.19
C TYR A 37 1.01 -5.16 -10.54
N PRO A 38 0.66 -4.52 -11.69
CA PRO A 38 0.99 -5.05 -13.01
C PRO A 38 2.50 -5.26 -13.18
N ALA A 39 2.88 -6.21 -14.03
CA ALA A 39 4.29 -6.49 -14.33
C ALA A 39 5.07 -5.23 -14.74
N ALA A 40 4.44 -4.32 -15.47
CA ALA A 40 5.04 -3.04 -15.86
C ALA A 40 5.48 -2.17 -14.67
N VAL A 41 4.78 -2.21 -13.54
CA VAL A 41 5.20 -1.50 -12.31
C VAL A 41 6.47 -2.13 -11.76
N ILE A 42 6.55 -3.45 -11.76
CA ILE A 42 7.71 -4.19 -11.29
C ILE A 42 8.91 -3.97 -12.23
N ASP A 43 8.67 -3.91 -13.54
CA ASP A 43 9.70 -3.60 -14.53
C ASP A 43 10.28 -2.20 -14.30
N VAL A 44 9.43 -1.19 -14.08
CA VAL A 44 9.87 0.17 -13.74
C VAL A 44 10.72 0.19 -12.46
N LEU A 45 10.31 -0.52 -11.40
CA LEU A 45 11.09 -0.61 -10.17
C LEU A 45 12.43 -1.32 -10.41
N ALA A 46 12.43 -2.41 -11.20
CA ALA A 46 13.64 -3.14 -11.53
C ALA A 46 14.63 -2.27 -12.33
N ASP A 47 14.16 -1.51 -13.30
CA ASP A 47 14.99 -0.61 -14.11
C ASP A 47 15.53 0.56 -13.27
N LEU A 48 14.69 1.18 -12.44
CA LEU A 48 15.09 2.32 -11.60
C LEU A 48 16.23 1.97 -10.64
N PHE A 49 16.22 0.77 -10.06
CA PHE A 49 17.17 0.36 -9.03
C PHE A 49 18.18 -0.71 -9.51
N GLY A 50 18.12 -1.10 -10.79
CA GLY A 50 18.97 -2.14 -11.35
C GLY A 50 18.85 -3.47 -10.61
N LEU A 51 17.58 -3.87 -10.30
CA LEU A 51 17.32 -5.09 -9.51
C LEU A 51 17.73 -6.34 -10.28
N ASN A 52 18.31 -7.29 -9.56
CA ASN A 52 18.72 -8.57 -10.11
C ASN A 52 18.62 -9.69 -9.06
N ASP A 53 18.91 -10.92 -9.47
CA ASP A 53 18.82 -12.16 -8.67
C ASP A 53 19.78 -12.27 -7.46
N ARG A 54 20.64 -11.28 -7.25
CA ARG A 54 21.54 -11.18 -6.08
C ARG A 54 21.05 -10.20 -5.03
N ASP A 55 20.12 -9.34 -5.41
CA ASP A 55 19.61 -8.24 -4.56
C ASP A 55 18.63 -8.73 -3.50
N VAL A 56 18.53 -7.95 -2.45
CA VAL A 56 17.48 -8.06 -1.42
C VAL A 56 16.61 -6.81 -1.48
N ALA A 57 15.31 -7.00 -1.33
CA ALA A 57 14.35 -5.91 -1.16
C ALA A 57 13.66 -5.99 0.21
N VAL A 58 13.22 -4.86 0.70
CA VAL A 58 12.34 -4.73 1.88
C VAL A 58 11.05 -4.06 1.43
N ASP A 59 9.90 -4.65 1.75
CA ASP A 59 8.57 -4.09 1.46
C ASP A 59 7.92 -3.70 2.78
N LEU A 60 7.84 -2.38 3.05
CA LEU A 60 7.39 -1.83 4.32
C LEU A 60 5.91 -1.43 4.23
N GLY A 61 5.11 -1.91 5.19
CA GLY A 61 3.66 -1.87 5.11
C GLY A 61 3.17 -2.84 4.04
N CYS A 62 3.73 -4.06 4.04
CA CYS A 62 3.53 -5.03 2.96
C CYS A 62 2.09 -5.58 2.86
N GLY A 63 1.26 -5.39 3.89
CA GLY A 63 -0.11 -5.87 3.94
C GLY A 63 -0.20 -7.38 3.70
N THR A 64 -1.06 -7.77 2.78
CA THR A 64 -1.23 -9.19 2.37
C THR A 64 -0.25 -9.64 1.29
N GLY A 65 0.82 -8.86 1.04
CA GLY A 65 1.99 -9.28 0.26
C GLY A 65 1.91 -9.03 -1.25
N GLN A 66 0.97 -8.21 -1.76
CA GLN A 66 0.80 -8.03 -3.21
C GLN A 66 2.07 -7.53 -3.91
N LEU A 67 2.74 -6.49 -3.37
CA LEU A 67 3.99 -6.00 -3.94
C LEU A 67 5.17 -6.91 -3.58
N THR A 68 5.22 -7.43 -2.35
CA THR A 68 6.26 -8.36 -1.88
C THR A 68 6.40 -9.56 -2.81
N LEU A 69 5.28 -10.23 -3.14
CA LEU A 69 5.26 -11.41 -4.02
C LEU A 69 5.63 -11.06 -5.46
N ALA A 70 5.19 -9.91 -5.95
CA ALA A 70 5.54 -9.45 -7.28
C ALA A 70 7.05 -9.14 -7.42
N LEU A 71 7.67 -8.55 -6.38
CA LEU A 71 9.12 -8.27 -6.34
C LEU A 71 9.96 -9.55 -6.21
N ALA A 72 9.43 -10.60 -5.58
CA ALA A 72 10.14 -11.86 -5.37
C ALA A 72 10.67 -12.51 -6.65
N GLY A 73 10.00 -12.28 -7.78
CA GLY A 73 10.44 -12.74 -9.10
C GLY A 73 11.62 -11.96 -9.70
N ARG A 74 12.08 -10.88 -9.07
CA ARG A 74 13.13 -9.99 -9.58
C ARG A 74 14.38 -9.93 -8.71
N VAL A 75 14.32 -10.47 -7.51
CA VAL A 75 15.39 -10.37 -6.52
C VAL A 75 15.63 -11.71 -5.83
N ARG A 76 16.78 -11.82 -5.17
CA ARG A 76 17.15 -13.03 -4.40
C ARG A 76 16.21 -13.30 -3.24
N ALA A 77 15.78 -12.24 -2.53
CA ALA A 77 14.90 -12.35 -1.39
C ALA A 77 14.15 -11.04 -1.13
N VAL A 78 12.94 -11.14 -0.57
CA VAL A 78 12.17 -10.00 -0.10
C VAL A 78 11.80 -10.18 1.36
N LEU A 79 12.00 -9.15 2.18
CA LEU A 79 11.49 -9.05 3.54
C LEU A 79 10.24 -8.17 3.54
N GLY A 80 9.07 -8.75 3.74
CA GLY A 80 7.84 -8.02 4.00
C GLY A 80 7.73 -7.65 5.48
N VAL A 81 7.46 -6.39 5.77
CA VAL A 81 7.31 -5.85 7.13
C VAL A 81 5.94 -5.21 7.25
N ASP A 82 5.15 -5.59 8.25
CA ASP A 82 3.83 -5.01 8.51
C ASP A 82 3.51 -5.04 10.01
N PRO A 83 2.86 -4.02 10.59
CA PRO A 83 2.51 -4.01 12.00
C PRO A 83 1.30 -4.89 12.35
N GLU A 84 0.52 -5.33 11.36
CA GLU A 84 -0.71 -6.09 11.57
C GLU A 84 -0.47 -7.61 11.43
N PRO A 85 -0.60 -8.40 12.52
CA PRO A 85 -0.33 -9.84 12.47
C PRO A 85 -1.23 -10.60 11.49
N ASP A 86 -2.48 -10.15 11.34
CA ASP A 86 -3.47 -10.78 10.45
C ASP A 86 -3.09 -10.58 8.97
N MET A 87 -2.57 -9.38 8.62
CA MET A 87 -2.01 -9.13 7.30
C MET A 87 -0.86 -10.07 6.99
N LEU A 88 0.11 -10.20 7.90
CA LEU A 88 1.25 -11.11 7.71
C LEU A 88 0.84 -12.58 7.66
N ARG A 89 -0.19 -12.98 8.40
CA ARG A 89 -0.72 -14.34 8.31
C ARG A 89 -1.26 -14.61 6.90
N ARG A 90 -2.05 -13.68 6.36
CA ARG A 90 -2.60 -13.80 5.00
C ARG A 90 -1.50 -13.72 3.93
N ALA A 91 -0.49 -12.87 4.14
CA ALA A 91 0.67 -12.77 3.23
C ALA A 91 1.44 -14.11 3.13
N ARG A 92 1.66 -14.80 4.26
CA ARG A 92 2.26 -16.15 4.26
C ARG A 92 1.43 -17.14 3.46
N GLN A 93 0.11 -17.17 3.69
CA GLN A 93 -0.80 -18.02 2.91
C GLN A 93 -0.73 -17.73 1.42
N ALA A 94 -0.70 -16.44 1.03
CA ALA A 94 -0.58 -16.04 -0.37
C ALA A 94 0.77 -16.48 -0.99
N ALA A 95 1.86 -16.43 -0.23
CA ALA A 95 3.16 -16.93 -0.67
C ALA A 95 3.15 -18.45 -0.88
N ASP A 96 2.55 -19.19 0.05
CA ASP A 96 2.40 -20.65 -0.05
C ASP A 96 1.53 -21.02 -1.26
N GLU A 97 0.38 -20.35 -1.45
CA GLU A 97 -0.52 -20.53 -2.60
C GLU A 97 0.18 -20.26 -3.95
N ALA A 98 1.08 -19.26 -3.97
CA ALA A 98 1.87 -18.89 -5.15
C ALA A 98 3.15 -19.73 -5.34
N GLY A 99 3.51 -20.59 -4.39
CA GLY A 99 4.78 -21.33 -4.40
C GLY A 99 6.01 -20.44 -4.30
N THR A 100 5.90 -19.26 -3.68
CA THR A 100 6.98 -18.26 -3.59
C THR A 100 7.79 -18.49 -2.31
N GLY A 101 9.01 -19.04 -2.45
CA GLY A 101 9.83 -19.47 -1.30
C GLY A 101 10.92 -18.48 -0.87
N ASN A 102 11.15 -17.39 -1.62
CA ASN A 102 12.20 -16.40 -1.33
C ASN A 102 11.67 -15.15 -0.64
N VAL A 103 10.58 -15.27 0.13
CA VAL A 103 9.99 -14.20 0.93
C VAL A 103 10.08 -14.54 2.41
N SER A 104 10.27 -13.51 3.23
CA SER A 104 10.25 -13.59 4.69
C SER A 104 9.37 -12.48 5.25
N TRP A 105 8.82 -12.69 6.45
CA TRP A 105 7.84 -11.78 7.04
C TRP A 105 8.27 -11.36 8.44
N MET A 106 8.21 -10.07 8.72
CA MET A 106 8.55 -9.47 10.01
C MET A 106 7.37 -8.64 10.52
N LEU A 107 6.97 -8.89 11.77
CA LEU A 107 6.05 -8.02 12.48
C LEU A 107 6.83 -6.76 12.91
N GLY A 108 6.43 -5.60 12.40
CA GLY A 108 7.13 -4.34 12.66
C GLY A 108 6.52 -3.17 11.88
N ALA A 109 6.95 -1.96 12.21
CA ALA A 109 6.53 -0.71 11.63
C ALA A 109 7.71 0.09 11.05
N ASP A 110 7.45 1.30 10.56
CA ASP A 110 8.48 2.25 10.10
C ASP A 110 9.53 2.56 11.16
N THR A 111 9.13 2.59 12.44
CA THR A 111 10.02 2.81 13.59
C THR A 111 11.00 1.68 13.84
N ASP A 112 10.79 0.51 13.26
CA ASP A 112 11.65 -0.68 13.42
C ASP A 112 12.76 -0.75 12.36
N MET A 113 12.89 0.23 11.46
CA MET A 113 13.97 0.27 10.46
C MET A 113 15.37 0.12 11.05
N PRO A 114 15.73 0.69 12.22
CA PRO A 114 17.02 0.41 12.85
C PRO A 114 17.23 -1.07 13.21
N ALA A 115 16.18 -1.81 13.52
CA ALA A 115 16.25 -3.26 13.75
C ALA A 115 16.45 -4.03 12.43
N VAL A 116 15.78 -3.59 11.35
CA VAL A 116 15.97 -4.15 10.00
C VAL A 116 17.41 -3.95 9.53
N VAL A 117 18.01 -2.75 9.76
CA VAL A 117 19.43 -2.48 9.46
C VAL A 117 20.35 -3.45 10.22
N ARG A 118 20.08 -3.71 11.49
CA ARG A 118 20.89 -4.68 12.27
C ARG A 118 20.71 -6.11 11.80
N LEU A 119 19.51 -6.47 11.33
CA LEU A 119 19.20 -7.82 10.85
C LEU A 119 19.86 -8.13 9.52
N LEU A 120 19.79 -7.19 8.57
CA LEU A 120 20.23 -7.41 7.18
C LEU A 120 21.66 -6.92 6.93
N GLY A 121 22.16 -6.02 7.76
CA GLY A 121 23.45 -5.35 7.58
C GLY A 121 23.35 -4.08 6.72
N GLY A 122 24.26 -3.15 6.94
CA GLY A 122 24.32 -1.89 6.18
C GLY A 122 24.68 -2.14 4.72
N GLY A 123 24.09 -1.35 3.81
CA GLY A 123 24.36 -1.43 2.37
C GLY A 123 23.98 -2.75 1.72
N SER A 124 23.06 -3.52 2.30
CA SER A 124 22.71 -4.87 1.85
C SER A 124 21.42 -4.93 0.99
N VAL A 125 20.62 -3.86 0.99
CA VAL A 125 19.31 -3.81 0.35
C VAL A 125 19.35 -2.94 -0.90
N ALA A 126 18.83 -3.44 -2.01
CA ALA A 126 18.73 -2.69 -3.26
C ALA A 126 17.52 -1.75 -3.28
N LEU A 127 16.42 -2.18 -2.68
CA LEU A 127 15.16 -1.45 -2.68
C LEU A 127 14.45 -1.57 -1.33
N VAL A 128 14.06 -0.44 -0.76
CA VAL A 128 13.01 -0.37 0.26
C VAL A 128 11.76 0.16 -0.44
N SER A 129 10.72 -0.64 -0.58
CA SER A 129 9.42 -0.23 -1.14
C SER A 129 8.42 0.04 -0.03
N THR A 130 7.50 0.96 -0.28
CA THR A 130 6.27 1.13 0.49
C THR A 130 5.14 1.42 -0.48
N ALA A 131 4.12 0.58 -0.46
CA ALA A 131 3.03 0.64 -1.42
C ALA A 131 1.70 0.82 -0.72
N GLN A 132 1.00 1.93 -1.01
CA GLN A 132 -0.27 2.31 -0.38
C GLN A 132 -0.24 2.35 1.16
N ALA A 133 0.95 2.55 1.76
CA ALA A 133 1.11 2.50 3.21
C ALA A 133 1.80 3.75 3.81
N LEU A 134 2.51 4.55 3.01
CA LEU A 134 3.33 5.66 3.51
C LEU A 134 2.52 6.73 4.27
N HIS A 135 1.24 6.91 3.95
CA HIS A 135 0.34 7.85 4.64
C HIS A 135 0.05 7.46 6.11
N TRP A 136 0.44 6.27 6.55
CA TRP A 136 0.41 5.82 7.94
C TRP A 136 1.74 6.04 8.68
N MET A 137 2.81 6.43 7.97
CA MET A 137 4.19 6.45 8.46
C MET A 137 4.70 7.89 8.64
N ARG A 138 5.75 8.03 9.44
CA ARG A 138 6.50 9.28 9.58
C ARG A 138 7.59 9.34 8.50
N HIS A 139 7.18 9.63 7.27
CA HIS A 139 8.00 9.48 6.08
C HIS A 139 9.31 10.29 6.11
N GLU A 140 9.33 11.47 6.73
CA GLU A 140 10.55 12.28 6.87
C GLU A 140 11.63 11.54 7.68
N GLU A 141 11.24 10.91 8.81
CA GLU A 141 12.15 10.12 9.65
C GLU A 141 12.51 8.79 8.99
N LEU A 142 11.54 8.15 8.35
CA LEU A 142 11.70 6.87 7.68
C LEU A 142 12.75 6.91 6.58
N PHE A 143 12.71 7.93 5.71
CA PHE A 143 13.66 8.00 4.59
C PHE A 143 15.10 8.13 5.06
N GLY A 144 15.34 8.92 6.12
CA GLY A 144 16.65 8.99 6.77
C GLY A 144 17.10 7.65 7.37
N ALA A 145 16.16 6.91 7.97
CA ALA A 145 16.44 5.60 8.57
C ALA A 145 16.72 4.51 7.52
N CYS A 146 16.31 4.69 6.26
CA CYS A 146 16.59 3.76 5.16
C CYS A 146 18.03 3.89 4.61
N ILE A 147 18.67 5.07 4.73
CA ILE A 147 20.00 5.33 4.13
C ILE A 147 21.04 4.27 4.51
N PRO A 148 21.24 3.94 5.80
CA PRO A 148 22.27 2.97 6.17
C PRO A 148 21.99 1.54 5.66
N LEU A 149 20.74 1.22 5.32
CA LEU A 149 20.34 -0.09 4.83
C LEU A 149 20.61 -0.27 3.34
N VAL A 150 20.42 0.80 2.58
CA VAL A 150 20.40 0.75 1.10
C VAL A 150 21.82 0.74 0.53
N ARG A 151 22.07 -0.14 -0.44
CA ARG A 151 23.34 -0.19 -1.18
C ARG A 151 23.53 1.02 -2.10
N ALA A 152 24.77 1.28 -2.51
CA ALA A 152 25.06 2.26 -3.57
C ALA A 152 24.24 1.93 -4.84
N GLY A 153 23.64 2.95 -5.42
CA GLY A 153 22.72 2.83 -6.58
C GLY A 153 21.35 2.21 -6.30
N GLY A 154 21.11 1.75 -5.07
CA GLY A 154 19.80 1.36 -4.58
C GLY A 154 18.99 2.54 -4.08
N GLY A 155 17.84 2.27 -3.41
CA GLY A 155 17.02 3.38 -2.91
C GLY A 155 15.70 3.00 -2.27
N VAL A 156 14.81 3.99 -2.22
CA VAL A 156 13.46 3.87 -1.66
C VAL A 156 12.45 4.16 -2.76
N ALA A 157 11.38 3.37 -2.83
CA ALA A 157 10.26 3.62 -3.73
C ALA A 157 8.94 3.74 -2.97
N VAL A 158 8.22 4.83 -3.21
CA VAL A 158 6.85 5.04 -2.77
C VAL A 158 5.93 4.77 -3.97
N VAL A 159 5.06 3.78 -3.83
CA VAL A 159 4.14 3.37 -4.89
C VAL A 159 2.71 3.66 -4.46
N THR A 160 1.97 4.43 -5.26
CA THR A 160 0.55 4.67 -5.02
C THR A 160 -0.26 4.08 -6.17
N ASN A 161 -1.22 3.21 -5.85
CA ASN A 161 -1.96 2.42 -6.83
C ASN A 161 -3.39 2.95 -6.98
N GLY A 162 -3.51 4.00 -7.78
CA GLY A 162 -4.77 4.62 -8.12
C GLY A 162 -5.36 5.53 -7.05
N THR A 163 -6.32 6.32 -7.48
CA THR A 163 -7.18 7.14 -6.60
C THR A 163 -8.29 6.26 -6.03
N PRO A 164 -8.71 6.46 -4.77
CA PRO A 164 -9.85 5.73 -4.21
C PRO A 164 -11.07 5.72 -5.14
N LEU A 165 -11.75 4.59 -5.25
CA LEU A 165 -12.89 4.38 -6.18
C LEU A 165 -13.96 5.49 -6.11
N TRP A 166 -14.18 6.07 -4.95
CA TRP A 166 -15.17 7.15 -4.73
C TRP A 166 -14.64 8.56 -4.97
N LEU A 167 -13.37 8.72 -5.35
CA LEU A 167 -12.74 10.02 -5.64
C LEU A 167 -12.34 10.18 -7.12
N GLN A 168 -12.61 9.20 -7.96
CA GLN A 168 -12.32 9.25 -9.39
C GLN A 168 -13.31 10.17 -10.12
N ASP A 169 -12.89 10.72 -11.27
CA ASP A 169 -13.71 11.61 -12.09
C ASP A 169 -14.54 10.84 -13.14
N THR A 170 -15.41 9.96 -12.63
CA THR A 170 -16.37 9.22 -13.45
C THR A 170 -17.78 9.32 -12.85
N ASP A 171 -18.81 9.11 -13.67
CA ASP A 171 -20.21 9.18 -13.21
C ASP A 171 -20.48 8.15 -12.11
N TRP A 172 -20.03 6.92 -12.32
CA TRP A 172 -20.20 5.87 -11.33
C TRP A 172 -19.44 6.14 -10.02
N SER A 173 -18.24 6.72 -10.08
CA SER A 173 -17.48 7.11 -8.89
C SER A 173 -18.19 8.21 -8.10
N ARG A 174 -18.77 9.21 -8.80
CA ARG A 174 -19.59 10.25 -8.16
C ARG A 174 -20.85 9.67 -7.50
N ALA A 175 -21.51 8.72 -8.16
CA ALA A 175 -22.66 8.00 -7.61
C ALA A 175 -22.27 7.17 -6.39
N LEU A 176 -21.14 6.43 -6.46
CA LEU A 176 -20.55 5.69 -5.36
C LEU A 176 -20.27 6.59 -4.16
N ARG A 177 -19.60 7.71 -4.35
CA ARG A 177 -19.32 8.67 -3.29
C ARG A 177 -20.60 9.16 -2.64
N GLY A 178 -21.60 9.57 -3.44
CA GLY A 178 -22.88 10.03 -2.93
C GLY A 178 -23.62 8.95 -2.10
N PHE A 179 -23.57 7.69 -2.52
CA PHE A 179 -24.10 6.57 -1.76
C PHE A 179 -23.37 6.41 -0.43
N LEU A 180 -22.05 6.31 -0.44
CA LEU A 180 -21.23 6.08 0.74
C LEU A 180 -21.32 7.23 1.76
N GLU A 181 -21.36 8.48 1.30
CA GLU A 181 -21.53 9.64 2.17
C GLU A 181 -22.88 9.63 2.89
N ARG A 182 -23.97 9.24 2.19
CA ARG A 182 -25.29 9.07 2.83
C ARG A 182 -25.30 7.90 3.81
N TRP A 183 -24.73 6.78 3.40
CA TRP A 183 -24.70 5.55 4.21
C TRP A 183 -23.88 5.72 5.48
N ARG A 184 -22.71 6.41 5.40
CA ARG A 184 -21.83 6.67 6.56
C ARG A 184 -22.14 7.93 7.32
N GLY A 185 -22.90 8.87 6.76
CA GLY A 185 -23.16 10.18 7.36
C GLY A 185 -21.95 11.11 7.45
N VAL A 186 -20.89 10.85 6.65
CA VAL A 186 -19.62 11.64 6.64
C VAL A 186 -19.18 11.94 5.23
N LYS A 187 -18.44 13.04 5.03
CA LYS A 187 -17.82 13.37 3.75
C LYS A 187 -16.56 12.53 3.52
N LEU A 188 -16.40 12.07 2.28
CA LEU A 188 -15.27 11.27 1.83
C LEU A 188 -14.32 12.12 1.00
N THR A 189 -13.29 12.66 1.65
CA THR A 189 -12.32 13.58 1.02
C THR A 189 -10.88 13.07 1.11
N TYR A 190 -10.63 12.00 1.86
CA TYR A 190 -9.28 11.51 2.12
C TYR A 190 -8.77 10.65 0.97
N ALA A 191 -7.65 11.08 0.36
CA ALA A 191 -7.07 10.47 -0.83
C ALA A 191 -5.99 9.41 -0.54
N CYS A 192 -5.76 9.03 0.71
CA CYS A 192 -4.77 7.99 1.09
C CYS A 192 -3.36 8.22 0.51
N GLY A 193 -2.93 9.48 0.41
CA GLY A 193 -1.61 9.83 -0.10
C GLY A 193 -1.45 9.73 -1.64
N THR A 194 -2.56 9.58 -2.38
CA THR A 194 -2.52 9.48 -3.85
C THR A 194 -2.66 10.83 -4.56
N ASP A 195 -2.99 11.89 -3.81
CA ASP A 195 -3.13 13.23 -4.36
C ASP A 195 -1.77 13.89 -4.66
N GLU A 196 -1.79 14.89 -5.56
CA GLU A 196 -0.57 15.58 -5.97
C GLU A 196 0.17 16.28 -4.83
N GLN A 197 -0.54 16.75 -3.81
CA GLN A 197 0.11 17.39 -2.67
C GLN A 197 0.94 16.37 -1.90
N SER A 198 0.38 15.22 -1.59
CA SER A 198 1.08 14.11 -0.94
C SER A 198 2.29 13.65 -1.77
N GLN A 199 2.14 13.51 -3.09
CA GLN A 199 3.24 13.13 -3.97
C GLN A 199 4.39 14.15 -3.91
N ARG A 200 4.09 15.46 -3.92
CA ARG A 200 5.10 16.51 -3.76
C ARG A 200 5.77 16.51 -2.39
N GLU A 201 5.01 16.19 -1.34
CA GLU A 201 5.55 16.04 0.03
C GLU A 201 6.53 14.87 0.10
N TYR A 202 6.20 13.72 -0.49
CA TYR A 202 7.10 12.56 -0.56
C TYR A 202 8.39 12.86 -1.33
N GLN A 203 8.29 13.54 -2.48
CA GLN A 203 9.46 13.98 -3.26
C GLN A 203 10.38 14.88 -2.44
N ARG A 204 9.82 15.88 -1.73
CA ARG A 204 10.59 16.81 -0.90
C ARG A 204 11.26 16.09 0.26
N ALA A 205 10.57 15.17 0.91
CA ALA A 205 11.11 14.41 2.04
C ALA A 205 12.24 13.47 1.61
N LEU A 206 12.13 12.80 0.45
CA LEU A 206 13.22 12.00 -0.12
C LEU A 206 14.43 12.86 -0.47
N ALA A 207 14.21 14.01 -1.13
CA ALA A 207 15.30 14.94 -1.46
C ALA A 207 15.97 15.50 -0.21
N ALA A 208 15.20 15.85 0.82
CA ALA A 208 15.73 16.34 2.10
C ALA A 208 16.55 15.27 2.83
N ALA A 209 16.21 13.99 2.68
CA ALA A 209 16.98 12.87 3.19
C ALA A 209 18.27 12.59 2.39
N GLY A 210 18.48 13.25 1.25
CA GLY A 210 19.72 13.12 0.45
C GLY A 210 19.59 12.14 -0.73
N PHE A 211 18.41 11.72 -1.09
CA PHE A 211 18.18 10.90 -2.29
C PHE A 211 18.06 11.76 -3.55
N GLU A 212 18.55 11.24 -4.67
CA GLU A 212 18.18 11.72 -6.01
C GLU A 212 16.77 11.27 -6.33
N VAL A 213 15.84 12.20 -6.57
CA VAL A 213 14.42 11.90 -6.74
C VAL A 213 14.06 11.75 -8.21
N VAL A 214 13.42 10.65 -8.54
CA VAL A 214 12.88 10.33 -9.87
C VAL A 214 11.40 9.98 -9.71
N SER A 215 10.58 10.41 -10.67
CA SER A 215 9.16 10.02 -10.73
C SER A 215 8.88 9.21 -11.99
N ALA A 216 8.07 8.19 -11.86
CA ALA A 216 7.56 7.37 -12.96
C ALA A 216 6.08 7.06 -12.73
N ALA A 217 5.39 6.62 -13.76
CA ALA A 217 4.01 6.19 -13.65
C ALA A 217 3.71 5.04 -14.61
N VAL A 218 2.73 4.24 -14.25
CA VAL A 218 2.17 3.19 -15.11
C VAL A 218 0.65 3.34 -15.08
N ASP A 219 0.05 3.51 -16.25
CA ASP A 219 -1.39 3.61 -16.40
C ASP A 219 -1.96 2.29 -16.93
N TYR A 220 -3.08 1.85 -16.38
CA TYR A 220 -3.82 0.73 -16.91
C TYR A 220 -5.33 0.90 -16.69
N VAL A 221 -6.10 0.07 -17.36
CA VAL A 221 -7.56 0.03 -17.21
C VAL A 221 -7.95 -1.27 -16.54
N ALA A 222 -8.84 -1.17 -15.54
CA ALA A 222 -9.50 -2.31 -14.92
C ALA A 222 -11.01 -2.26 -15.22
N ASP A 223 -11.56 -3.38 -15.63
CA ASP A 223 -13.00 -3.56 -15.74
C ASP A 223 -13.48 -4.23 -14.44
N LEU A 224 -14.39 -3.59 -13.73
CA LEU A 224 -14.90 -4.03 -12.44
C LEU A 224 -16.38 -4.43 -12.58
N ASP A 225 -16.78 -5.47 -11.88
CA ASP A 225 -18.17 -5.79 -11.63
C ASP A 225 -18.65 -5.22 -10.28
N LEU A 226 -19.92 -5.40 -9.96
CA LEU A 226 -20.50 -4.89 -8.72
C LEU A 226 -19.86 -5.53 -7.47
N ASP A 227 -19.51 -6.83 -7.51
CA ASP A 227 -18.86 -7.52 -6.41
C ASP A 227 -17.48 -6.91 -6.13
N GLN A 228 -16.72 -6.62 -7.18
CA GLN A 228 -15.40 -5.98 -7.09
C GLN A 228 -15.51 -4.55 -6.54
N VAL A 229 -16.49 -3.76 -6.97
CA VAL A 229 -16.70 -2.42 -6.42
C VAL A 229 -17.13 -2.49 -4.95
N ALA A 230 -18.08 -3.35 -4.60
CA ALA A 230 -18.55 -3.51 -3.22
C ALA A 230 -17.42 -4.02 -2.31
N GLY A 231 -16.69 -5.04 -2.74
CA GLY A 231 -15.55 -5.60 -2.02
C GLY A 231 -14.40 -4.60 -1.87
N GLY A 232 -14.10 -3.83 -2.92
CA GLY A 232 -13.12 -2.75 -2.90
C GLY A 232 -13.46 -1.67 -1.86
N VAL A 233 -14.75 -1.30 -1.77
CA VAL A 233 -15.25 -0.37 -0.74
C VAL A 233 -15.11 -0.98 0.67
N LEU A 234 -15.56 -2.22 0.86
CA LEU A 234 -15.47 -2.90 2.16
C LEU A 234 -14.01 -3.03 2.61
N SER A 235 -13.08 -3.31 1.70
CA SER A 235 -11.65 -3.41 1.98
C SER A 235 -11.01 -2.10 2.48
N ALA A 236 -11.68 -0.98 2.23
CA ALA A 236 -11.22 0.36 2.63
C ALA A 236 -11.90 0.89 3.91
N MET A 237 -12.83 0.14 4.47
CA MET A 237 -13.47 0.47 5.73
C MET A 237 -12.59 -0.04 6.90
N GLY A 238 -12.64 0.64 8.04
CA GLY A 238 -12.08 0.03 9.27
C GLY A 238 -12.94 -1.16 9.70
N ALA A 239 -12.34 -2.15 10.35
CA ALA A 239 -13.03 -3.38 10.79
C ALA A 239 -14.32 -3.09 11.59
N ASP A 240 -14.29 -2.04 12.41
CA ASP A 240 -15.44 -1.62 13.25
C ASP A 240 -16.58 -0.92 12.47
N HIS A 241 -16.36 -0.67 11.17
CA HIS A 241 -17.34 -0.02 10.27
C HIS A 241 -17.87 -0.93 9.20
N LEU A 242 -17.44 -2.19 9.17
CA LEU A 242 -17.98 -3.18 8.23
C LEU A 242 -19.46 -3.44 8.53
N PRO A 243 -20.32 -3.53 7.51
CA PRO A 243 -21.67 -4.06 7.70
C PRO A 243 -21.63 -5.46 8.31
N ALA A 244 -22.55 -5.76 9.21
CA ALA A 244 -22.69 -7.12 9.73
C ALA A 244 -22.86 -8.13 8.58
N ALA A 245 -22.42 -9.36 8.78
CA ALA A 245 -22.37 -10.36 7.70
C ALA A 245 -23.71 -10.56 7.00
N ASP A 246 -24.82 -10.55 7.76
CA ASP A 246 -26.19 -10.66 7.27
C ASP A 246 -26.70 -9.40 6.55
N GLN A 247 -26.05 -8.25 6.70
CA GLN A 247 -26.40 -6.99 6.06
C GLN A 247 -25.62 -6.73 4.76
N ARG A 248 -24.61 -7.51 4.43
CA ARG A 248 -23.71 -7.27 3.29
C ARG A 248 -24.41 -7.45 1.95
N ALA A 249 -25.30 -8.42 1.84
CA ALA A 249 -26.11 -8.58 0.63
C ALA A 249 -26.97 -7.34 0.38
N ALA A 250 -27.67 -6.87 1.42
CA ALA A 250 -28.48 -5.65 1.33
C ALA A 250 -27.64 -4.39 1.03
N PHE A 251 -26.43 -4.30 1.56
CA PHE A 251 -25.48 -3.24 1.22
C PHE A 251 -25.10 -3.29 -0.26
N ALA A 252 -24.74 -4.46 -0.79
CA ALA A 252 -24.38 -4.63 -2.19
C ALA A 252 -25.56 -4.32 -3.13
N ASP A 253 -26.78 -4.75 -2.79
CA ASP A 253 -28.01 -4.45 -3.55
C ASP A 253 -28.28 -2.94 -3.60
N GLN A 254 -28.23 -2.25 -2.46
CA GLN A 254 -28.42 -0.80 -2.39
C GLN A 254 -27.32 -0.05 -3.15
N LEU A 255 -26.08 -0.52 -3.08
CA LEU A 255 -24.97 0.01 -3.85
C LEU A 255 -25.25 -0.16 -5.34
N GLY A 256 -25.64 -1.35 -5.80
CA GLY A 256 -25.96 -1.61 -7.20
C GLY A 256 -27.08 -0.70 -7.72
N GLN A 257 -28.13 -0.50 -6.92
CA GLN A 257 -29.23 0.44 -7.26
C GLN A 257 -28.70 1.89 -7.38
N ALA A 258 -27.80 2.31 -6.50
CA ALA A 258 -27.26 3.66 -6.51
C ALA A 258 -26.31 3.91 -7.69
N LEU A 259 -25.56 2.89 -8.11
CA LEU A 259 -24.64 2.98 -9.24
C LEU A 259 -25.38 2.88 -10.59
N GLY A 260 -26.46 2.12 -10.66
CA GLY A 260 -27.22 1.91 -11.90
C GLY A 260 -26.41 1.17 -12.98
N GLY A 261 -26.89 1.23 -14.22
CA GLY A 261 -26.20 0.64 -15.37
C GLY A 261 -26.31 -0.88 -15.45
N ASP A 262 -25.38 -1.51 -16.16
CA ASP A 262 -25.33 -2.95 -16.41
C ASP A 262 -24.46 -3.72 -15.39
N GLY A 263 -24.02 -3.05 -14.32
CA GLY A 263 -23.18 -3.63 -13.30
C GLY A 263 -21.70 -3.78 -13.71
N ARG A 264 -21.29 -3.08 -14.78
CA ARG A 264 -19.91 -3.02 -15.23
C ARG A 264 -19.35 -1.60 -15.07
N PHE A 265 -18.17 -1.50 -14.50
CA PHE A 265 -17.53 -0.22 -14.17
C PHE A 265 -16.10 -0.23 -14.68
N ARG A 266 -15.76 0.79 -15.45
CA ARG A 266 -14.40 0.95 -15.98
C ARG A 266 -13.62 1.91 -15.11
N GLU A 267 -12.50 1.43 -14.60
CA GLU A 267 -11.56 2.18 -13.78
C GLU A 267 -10.29 2.50 -14.57
N GLN A 268 -9.86 3.76 -14.54
CA GLN A 268 -8.53 4.15 -15.01
C GLN A 268 -7.62 4.23 -13.78
N VAL A 269 -6.63 3.33 -13.73
CA VAL A 269 -5.70 3.25 -12.60
C VAL A 269 -4.39 3.89 -13.00
N HIS A 270 -4.02 4.94 -12.27
CA HIS A 270 -2.72 5.61 -12.40
C HIS A 270 -1.84 5.18 -11.23
N VAL A 271 -0.84 4.33 -11.49
CA VAL A 271 0.15 3.93 -10.49
C VAL A 271 1.29 4.92 -10.53
N ALA A 272 1.36 5.81 -9.53
CA ALA A 272 2.47 6.73 -9.41
C ALA A 272 3.61 6.11 -8.58
N ILE A 273 4.84 6.33 -9.01
CA ILE A 273 6.07 5.87 -8.36
C ILE A 273 6.94 7.10 -8.10
N VAL A 274 7.18 7.39 -6.82
CA VAL A 274 8.20 8.36 -6.40
C VAL A 274 9.38 7.59 -5.85
N ALA A 275 10.49 7.65 -6.55
CA ALA A 275 11.70 6.92 -6.23
C ALA A 275 12.82 7.85 -5.75
N GLY A 276 13.50 7.48 -4.68
CA GLY A 276 14.73 8.11 -4.22
C GLY A 276 15.90 7.16 -4.39
N ARG A 277 16.94 7.55 -5.12
CA ARG A 277 18.15 6.75 -5.38
C ARG A 277 19.33 7.28 -4.60
N LEU A 278 20.14 6.40 -4.05
CA LEU A 278 21.46 6.78 -3.54
C LEU A 278 22.50 6.83 -4.68
N GLY A 279 23.43 7.75 -4.60
CA GLY A 279 24.54 7.84 -5.54
C GLY A 279 25.36 6.54 -5.59
N LEU A 280 26.16 6.41 -6.65
CA LEU A 280 27.06 5.26 -6.86
C LEU A 280 28.38 5.36 -6.09
N THR A 281 28.53 6.34 -5.22
CA THR A 281 29.77 6.58 -4.44
C THR A 281 29.80 5.84 -3.14
#